data_c34f7e74ee18ff3090011f8050665ae7
#
_entry.id   c34f7e74ee18ff3090011f8050665ae7
#
_cell.length_a   1.000
_cell.length_b   1.000
_cell.length_c   1.000
_cell.angle_alpha   90.00
_cell.angle_beta   90.00
_cell.angle_gamma   90.00
#
_symmetry.space_group_name_H-M   'P 1'
#
loop_
_entity.id
_entity.type
_entity.pdbx_description
1 polymer ?
#
loop_
_entity_poly.entity_id
_entity_poly.type
_entity_poly.pdbx_seq_one_letter_code
_entity_poly.pdbx_strand_id
1 'polypeptide(L)'
;MKKLRTILFAITCTLVIALTTLLPVTATDDAFDLGKNLYSTNYIFLDADTGQVLSAKKQDEQISIASLTKMMTVLLAIENSSSLNQTVTITNEMIDGLYEEQASVAGYVNGDTATVLDLCYAAAIPSAADAANALAIQIGGSFENFYQMMNDKATQLGMDHTVFKSAHGLDREGQYSTVEDVSKLLRYALQNPTFKEIFSTKEHTTQATTYYPFGIPLVSTIWAYADTYGYDLANLSGGKTGYTLQAGRCIAYWATVNDMNIIAVTAGASTNVEQYSNLSDAQTALTSLASWHKKTILKKNDVVSTIEYKSFMHTANIDVKIDKDITLDLPADVECTYEVDLPKKFSAELYDQNIQATITFTADNKTIYTKTISITLPQEKNIFGRIILHLQNFIKG
;
A
#
# COMPACT_ATOMS: atom_id res chain seq x y z
N MET A 1 29.86 47.49 35.46
CA MET A 1 29.95 46.04 35.29
C MET A 1 28.56 45.50 34.96
N LYS A 2 28.21 45.43 33.69
CA LYS A 2 26.91 44.99 33.22
C LYS A 2 27.03 43.55 32.75
N LYS A 3 26.30 42.64 33.41
CA LYS A 3 26.23 41.21 33.00
C LYS A 3 25.34 41.09 31.79
N LEU A 4 25.92 40.68 30.68
CA LEU A 4 25.24 40.30 29.46
C LEU A 4 24.64 38.90 29.67
N ARG A 5 23.30 38.78 29.67
CA ARG A 5 22.59 37.50 29.65
C ARG A 5 22.36 37.12 28.21
N THR A 6 23.08 36.11 27.75
CA THR A 6 22.87 35.44 26.47
C THR A 6 21.65 34.53 26.62
N ILE A 7 20.56 34.86 25.93
CA ILE A 7 19.40 33.98 25.80
C ILE A 7 19.65 33.04 24.60
N LEU A 8 19.89 31.80 24.95
CA LEU A 8 19.99 30.72 23.97
C LEU A 8 18.55 30.35 23.53
N PHE A 9 18.17 30.74 22.31
CA PHE A 9 16.93 30.26 21.68
C PHE A 9 17.22 28.88 21.11
N ALA A 10 16.75 27.84 21.79
CA ALA A 10 16.67 26.50 21.23
C ALA A 10 15.47 26.45 20.27
N ILE A 11 15.73 26.47 18.96
CA ILE A 11 14.71 26.17 17.94
C ILE A 11 14.56 24.67 17.94
N THR A 12 13.55 24.17 18.64
CA THR A 12 13.05 22.81 18.43
C THR A 12 12.25 22.81 17.12
N CYS A 13 12.88 22.33 16.06
CA CYS A 13 12.16 21.96 14.85
C CYS A 13 11.28 20.74 15.20
N THR A 14 10.03 21.00 15.53
CA THR A 14 9.01 19.95 15.60
C THR A 14 8.66 19.59 14.15
N LEU A 15 9.21 18.49 13.68
CA LEU A 15 8.81 17.86 12.42
C LEU A 15 7.37 17.37 12.63
N VAL A 16 6.39 18.13 12.18
CA VAL A 16 5.00 17.67 12.08
C VAL A 16 4.97 16.72 10.89
N ILE A 17 5.20 15.44 11.16
CA ILE A 17 4.84 14.37 10.24
C ILE A 17 3.31 14.39 10.25
N ALA A 18 2.72 14.93 9.18
CA ALA A 18 1.30 14.73 8.89
C ALA A 18 1.14 13.23 8.60
N LEU A 19 0.84 12.46 9.65
CA LEU A 19 0.38 11.09 9.52
C LEU A 19 -0.99 11.20 8.84
N THR A 20 -1.02 11.09 7.52
CA THR A 20 -2.27 10.83 6.82
C THR A 20 -2.70 9.43 7.26
N THR A 21 -3.55 9.38 8.28
CA THR A 21 -4.23 8.14 8.65
C THR A 21 -4.96 7.66 7.40
N LEU A 22 -4.43 6.58 6.80
CA LEU A 22 -5.14 5.80 5.81
C LEU A 22 -6.34 5.18 6.56
N LEU A 23 -7.48 5.87 6.53
CA LEU A 23 -8.71 5.28 7.04
C LEU A 23 -9.00 4.04 6.20
N PRO A 24 -9.38 2.92 6.81
CA PRO A 24 -9.75 1.74 6.07
C PRO A 24 -10.93 2.09 5.15
N VAL A 25 -10.71 1.95 3.86
CA VAL A 25 -11.81 1.93 2.90
C VAL A 25 -12.49 0.59 3.11
N THR A 26 -13.66 0.58 3.72
CA THR A 26 -14.48 -0.64 3.78
C THR A 26 -14.94 -0.94 2.36
N ALA A 27 -14.21 -1.80 1.67
CA ALA A 27 -14.63 -2.32 0.38
C ALA A 27 -15.83 -3.22 0.61
N THR A 28 -16.94 -2.89 -0.03
CA THR A 28 -18.03 -3.86 -0.21
C THR A 28 -17.63 -4.80 -1.34
N ASP A 29 -17.86 -6.11 -1.15
CA ASP A 29 -17.60 -7.12 -2.16
C ASP A 29 -18.09 -6.67 -3.56
N ASP A 30 -17.20 -6.73 -4.55
CA ASP A 30 -17.45 -6.50 -5.98
C ASP A 30 -18.31 -5.28 -6.34
N ALA A 31 -17.77 -4.08 -6.12
CA ALA A 31 -18.40 -2.87 -6.69
C ALA A 31 -18.51 -3.00 -8.23
N PHE A 32 -17.43 -3.49 -8.85
CA PHE A 32 -17.35 -3.71 -10.29
C PHE A 32 -16.68 -5.07 -10.55
N ASP A 33 -17.26 -5.86 -11.44
CA ASP A 33 -16.84 -7.23 -11.72
C ASP A 33 -15.54 -7.31 -12.56
N LEU A 34 -14.45 -6.70 -12.08
CA LEU A 34 -13.11 -6.86 -12.68
C LEU A 34 -12.59 -8.29 -12.49
N GLY A 35 -13.06 -8.96 -11.44
CA GLY A 35 -12.65 -10.30 -11.07
C GLY A 35 -13.42 -11.42 -11.76
N LYS A 36 -14.30 -11.11 -12.70
CA LYS A 36 -15.07 -12.13 -13.44
C LYS A 36 -14.13 -13.01 -14.24
N ASN A 37 -14.23 -14.32 -13.99
CA ASN A 37 -13.42 -15.35 -14.62
C ASN A 37 -11.93 -15.37 -14.24
N LEU A 38 -11.53 -14.79 -13.10
CA LEU A 38 -10.18 -14.98 -12.58
C LEU A 38 -10.02 -16.39 -11.97
N TYR A 39 -8.81 -16.93 -12.11
CA TYR A 39 -8.40 -18.18 -11.46
C TYR A 39 -8.11 -17.99 -9.97
N SER A 40 -7.76 -16.76 -9.56
CA SER A 40 -7.46 -16.40 -8.18
C SER A 40 -8.72 -16.41 -7.31
N THR A 41 -8.62 -16.99 -6.11
CA THR A 41 -9.72 -17.05 -5.15
C THR A 41 -9.85 -15.77 -4.33
N ASN A 42 -8.72 -15.09 -4.10
CA ASN A 42 -8.61 -13.86 -3.32
C ASN A 42 -7.96 -12.78 -4.19
N TYR A 43 -8.56 -11.60 -4.25
CA TYR A 43 -7.98 -10.49 -5.00
C TYR A 43 -8.44 -9.12 -4.48
N ILE A 44 -7.63 -8.11 -4.79
CA ILE A 44 -7.96 -6.69 -4.65
C ILE A 44 -7.32 -5.90 -5.78
N PHE A 45 -8.10 -5.01 -6.38
CA PHE A 45 -7.69 -4.00 -7.35
C PHE A 45 -8.03 -2.63 -6.78
N LEU A 46 -7.08 -1.72 -6.74
CA LEU A 46 -7.30 -0.38 -6.21
C LEU A 46 -6.53 0.69 -7.00
N ASP A 47 -7.03 1.92 -6.98
CA ASP A 47 -6.30 3.10 -7.42
C ASP A 47 -5.22 3.45 -6.40
N ALA A 48 -3.96 3.51 -6.84
CA ALA A 48 -2.81 3.75 -5.96
C ALA A 48 -2.83 5.15 -5.33
N ASP A 49 -3.37 6.14 -6.05
CA ASP A 49 -3.36 7.55 -5.64
C ASP A 49 -4.42 7.81 -4.56
N THR A 50 -5.64 7.37 -4.81
CA THR A 50 -6.79 7.63 -3.93
C THR A 50 -7.00 6.54 -2.88
N GLY A 51 -6.64 5.29 -3.19
CA GLY A 51 -6.97 4.09 -2.43
C GLY A 51 -8.41 3.60 -2.68
N GLN A 52 -9.09 4.12 -3.72
CA GLN A 52 -10.38 3.58 -4.14
C GLN A 52 -10.24 2.11 -4.49
N VAL A 53 -11.02 1.24 -3.87
CA VAL A 53 -11.11 -0.17 -4.25
C VAL A 53 -11.99 -0.28 -5.48
N LEU A 54 -11.44 -0.81 -6.55
CA LEU A 54 -12.13 -0.99 -7.84
C LEU A 54 -12.88 -2.31 -7.89
N SER A 55 -12.29 -3.36 -7.35
CA SER A 55 -12.89 -4.68 -7.20
C SER A 55 -12.12 -5.48 -6.16
N ALA A 56 -12.81 -6.26 -5.35
CA ALA A 56 -12.18 -7.12 -4.36
C ALA A 56 -13.02 -8.37 -4.11
N LYS A 57 -12.36 -9.44 -3.69
CA LYS A 57 -12.99 -10.68 -3.28
C LYS A 57 -12.16 -11.33 -2.19
N LYS A 58 -12.80 -11.64 -1.04
CA LYS A 58 -12.15 -12.27 0.11
C LYS A 58 -10.84 -11.55 0.48
N GLN A 59 -10.86 -10.22 0.43
CA GLN A 59 -9.65 -9.41 0.57
C GLN A 59 -9.02 -9.46 1.96
N ASP A 60 -9.81 -9.75 2.97
CA ASP A 60 -9.46 -9.84 4.40
C ASP A 60 -9.26 -11.30 4.88
N GLU A 61 -9.46 -12.30 3.99
CA GLU A 61 -9.24 -13.71 4.33
C GLU A 61 -7.73 -13.98 4.49
N GLN A 62 -7.35 -14.59 5.61
CA GLN A 62 -5.96 -14.97 5.87
C GLN A 62 -5.53 -16.13 4.97
N ILE A 63 -4.46 -15.92 4.24
CA ILE A 63 -3.92 -16.85 3.25
C ILE A 63 -2.38 -16.88 3.31
N SER A 64 -1.77 -17.91 2.74
CA SER A 64 -0.34 -17.87 2.40
C SER A 64 -0.15 -16.97 1.16
N ILE A 65 0.88 -16.13 1.20
CA ILE A 65 1.20 -15.17 0.14
C ILE A 65 2.49 -15.50 -0.61
N ALA A 66 3.10 -16.63 -0.26
CA ALA A 66 4.34 -17.08 -0.87
C ALA A 66 5.41 -15.96 -0.97
N SER A 67 6.12 -15.89 -2.07
CA SER A 67 7.19 -14.91 -2.30
C SER A 67 6.75 -13.45 -2.41
N LEU A 68 5.46 -13.11 -2.29
CA LEU A 68 5.05 -11.72 -2.12
C LEU A 68 5.64 -11.14 -0.81
N THR A 69 5.94 -11.99 0.15
CA THR A 69 6.70 -11.69 1.39
C THR A 69 7.99 -10.90 1.11
N LYS A 70 8.70 -11.21 0.01
CA LYS A 70 9.96 -10.55 -0.34
C LYS A 70 9.82 -9.05 -0.62
N MET A 71 8.60 -8.55 -0.85
CA MET A 71 8.36 -7.11 -0.93
C MET A 71 8.69 -6.42 0.40
N MET A 72 8.28 -7.01 1.53
CA MET A 72 8.62 -6.50 2.87
C MET A 72 10.13 -6.59 3.12
N THR A 73 10.75 -7.69 2.73
CA THR A 73 12.20 -7.91 2.89
C THR A 73 13.02 -6.86 2.15
N VAL A 74 12.70 -6.61 0.88
CA VAL A 74 13.38 -5.59 0.05
C VAL A 74 13.12 -4.18 0.59
N LEU A 75 11.89 -3.88 0.99
CA LEU A 75 11.53 -2.58 1.57
C LEU A 75 12.36 -2.31 2.83
N LEU A 76 12.43 -3.25 3.77
CA LEU A 76 13.22 -3.10 5.00
C LEU A 76 14.71 -2.98 4.71
N ALA A 77 15.23 -3.71 3.73
CA ALA A 77 16.63 -3.59 3.33
C ALA A 77 16.95 -2.18 2.80
N ILE A 78 16.08 -1.61 1.98
CA ILE A 78 16.24 -0.24 1.47
C ILE A 78 16.13 0.79 2.59
N GLU A 79 15.17 0.65 3.50
CA GLU A 79 14.93 1.63 4.56
C GLU A 79 15.97 1.60 5.69
N ASN A 80 16.57 0.45 5.97
CA ASN A 80 17.46 0.27 7.14
C ASN A 80 18.94 0.09 6.78
N SER A 81 19.28 0.00 5.50
CA SER A 81 20.68 -0.06 5.10
C SER A 81 21.35 1.32 5.17
N SER A 82 22.54 1.39 5.73
CA SER A 82 23.34 2.61 5.73
C SER A 82 23.84 2.99 4.33
N SER A 83 23.99 1.99 3.45
CA SER A 83 24.34 2.15 2.05
C SER A 83 23.94 0.89 1.28
N LEU A 84 23.24 1.07 0.18
CA LEU A 84 22.89 -0.04 -0.72
C LEU A 84 24.12 -0.65 -1.44
N ASN A 85 25.23 0.09 -1.49
CA ASN A 85 26.51 -0.41 -2.02
C ASN A 85 27.34 -1.17 -0.97
N GLN A 86 26.84 -1.32 0.26
CA GLN A 86 27.51 -2.11 1.29
C GLN A 86 27.61 -3.57 0.83
N THR A 87 28.81 -4.14 0.97
CA THR A 87 29.06 -5.55 0.62
C THR A 87 28.62 -6.47 1.76
N VAL A 88 27.95 -7.54 1.42
CA VAL A 88 27.52 -8.65 2.27
C VAL A 88 28.30 -9.88 1.88
N THR A 89 28.88 -10.58 2.85
CA THR A 89 29.49 -11.89 2.63
C THR A 89 28.46 -12.97 2.86
N ILE A 90 28.22 -13.83 1.86
CA ILE A 90 27.26 -14.92 1.95
C ILE A 90 27.81 -16.01 2.86
N THR A 91 27.00 -16.48 3.79
CA THR A 91 27.34 -17.55 4.73
C THR A 91 26.44 -18.78 4.52
N ASN A 92 26.86 -19.92 5.07
CA ASN A 92 26.02 -21.13 5.00
C ASN A 92 24.64 -20.91 5.60
N GLU A 93 24.53 -20.17 6.72
CA GLU A 93 23.27 -19.86 7.37
C GLU A 93 22.25 -19.20 6.43
N MET A 94 22.71 -18.43 5.43
CA MET A 94 21.84 -17.72 4.47
C MET A 94 21.30 -18.65 3.36
N ILE A 95 21.98 -19.78 3.11
CA ILE A 95 21.69 -20.66 1.96
C ILE A 95 21.28 -22.09 2.34
N ASP A 96 21.61 -22.54 3.56
CA ASP A 96 21.30 -23.90 4.02
C ASP A 96 19.79 -24.18 4.01
N GLY A 97 19.40 -25.39 3.60
CA GLY A 97 18.01 -25.85 3.58
C GLY A 97 17.19 -25.37 2.37
N LEU A 98 17.65 -24.35 1.63
CA LEU A 98 16.87 -23.77 0.53
C LEU A 98 16.67 -24.73 -0.65
N TYR A 99 17.66 -25.61 -0.90
CA TYR A 99 17.57 -26.62 -1.95
C TYR A 99 16.54 -27.70 -1.62
N GLU A 100 16.56 -28.18 -0.38
CA GLU A 100 15.62 -29.17 0.13
C GLU A 100 14.19 -28.64 0.14
N GLU A 101 14.02 -27.36 0.39
CA GLU A 101 12.74 -26.67 0.35
C GLU A 101 12.31 -26.27 -1.07
N GLN A 102 13.10 -26.60 -2.10
CA GLN A 102 12.85 -26.26 -3.51
C GLN A 102 12.65 -24.75 -3.71
N ALA A 103 13.37 -23.94 -2.95
CA ALA A 103 13.31 -22.49 -3.06
C ALA A 103 13.92 -22.01 -4.38
N SER A 104 13.34 -20.92 -4.94
CA SER A 104 14.04 -20.18 -5.99
C SER A 104 15.25 -19.48 -5.40
N VAL A 105 16.43 -19.60 -6.02
CA VAL A 105 17.69 -19.00 -5.58
C VAL A 105 18.38 -18.29 -6.75
N ALA A 106 19.20 -17.28 -6.45
CA ALA A 106 20.07 -16.65 -7.43
C ALA A 106 21.34 -17.50 -7.70
N GLY A 107 21.70 -18.35 -6.74
CA GLY A 107 22.84 -19.25 -6.82
C GLY A 107 24.08 -18.75 -6.08
N TYR A 108 23.93 -17.82 -5.15
CA TYR A 108 25.04 -17.43 -4.27
C TYR A 108 25.56 -18.61 -3.47
N VAL A 109 26.87 -18.64 -3.25
CA VAL A 109 27.57 -19.70 -2.51
C VAL A 109 28.27 -19.14 -1.27
N ASN A 110 28.57 -20.01 -0.31
CA ASN A 110 29.30 -19.63 0.90
C ASN A 110 30.66 -18.99 0.58
N GLY A 111 30.93 -17.83 1.17
CA GLY A 111 32.15 -17.04 0.94
C GLY A 111 32.05 -16.07 -0.25
N ASP A 112 30.96 -16.09 -1.00
CA ASP A 112 30.71 -15.13 -2.06
C ASP A 112 30.34 -13.76 -1.46
N THR A 113 30.36 -12.72 -2.29
CA THR A 113 30.03 -11.36 -1.86
C THR A 113 29.03 -10.74 -2.82
N ALA A 114 28.09 -9.96 -2.26
CA ALA A 114 27.11 -9.21 -3.05
C ALA A 114 26.88 -7.83 -2.39
N THR A 115 26.47 -6.84 -3.16
CA THR A 115 25.98 -5.59 -2.57
C THR A 115 24.56 -5.77 -2.06
N VAL A 116 24.13 -4.96 -1.07
CA VAL A 116 22.74 -4.93 -0.62
C VAL A 116 21.80 -4.64 -1.80
N LEU A 117 22.22 -3.78 -2.73
CA LEU A 117 21.44 -3.47 -3.93
C LEU A 117 21.25 -4.70 -4.83
N ASP A 118 22.32 -5.45 -5.12
CA ASP A 118 22.24 -6.67 -5.94
C ASP A 118 21.38 -7.74 -5.27
N LEU A 119 21.47 -7.86 -3.93
CA LEU A 119 20.61 -8.76 -3.16
C LEU A 119 19.12 -8.32 -3.24
N CYS A 120 18.83 -7.01 -3.21
CA CYS A 120 17.48 -6.52 -3.43
C CYS A 120 16.95 -6.87 -4.83
N TYR A 121 17.76 -6.69 -5.87
CA TYR A 121 17.40 -7.12 -7.23
C TYR A 121 17.18 -8.65 -7.30
N ALA A 122 18.08 -9.44 -6.71
CA ALA A 122 17.96 -10.89 -6.70
C ALA A 122 16.71 -11.39 -5.95
N ALA A 123 16.36 -10.78 -4.82
CA ALA A 123 15.12 -11.10 -4.09
C ALA A 123 13.85 -10.71 -4.85
N ALA A 124 13.87 -9.54 -5.53
CA ALA A 124 12.71 -9.01 -6.24
C ALA A 124 12.48 -9.71 -7.59
N ILE A 125 13.47 -9.75 -8.46
CA ILE A 125 13.34 -10.12 -9.87
C ILE A 125 13.15 -11.63 -10.07
N PRO A 126 14.17 -12.52 -9.80
CA PRO A 126 14.02 -13.97 -9.93
C PRO A 126 13.40 -14.61 -8.67
N SER A 127 13.05 -13.80 -7.66
CA SER A 127 12.48 -14.31 -6.41
C SER A 127 13.44 -15.10 -5.53
N ALA A 128 14.73 -14.77 -5.53
CA ALA A 128 15.79 -15.51 -4.86
C ALA A 128 15.65 -15.52 -3.33
N ALA A 129 15.58 -16.70 -2.74
CA ALA A 129 15.46 -16.91 -1.30
C ALA A 129 16.81 -16.74 -0.57
N ASP A 130 17.91 -17.15 -1.20
CA ASP A 130 19.29 -16.93 -0.71
C ASP A 130 19.58 -15.44 -0.53
N ALA A 131 19.19 -14.60 -1.50
CA ALA A 131 19.31 -13.16 -1.40
C ALA A 131 18.40 -12.57 -0.29
N ALA A 132 17.16 -13.06 -0.15
CA ALA A 132 16.26 -12.61 0.89
C ALA A 132 16.79 -12.94 2.30
N ASN A 133 17.37 -14.13 2.49
CA ASN A 133 18.01 -14.53 3.74
C ASN A 133 19.26 -13.70 4.02
N ALA A 134 20.07 -13.42 2.99
CA ALA A 134 21.26 -12.57 3.13
C ALA A 134 20.87 -11.15 3.57
N LEU A 135 19.81 -10.56 2.99
CA LEU A 135 19.26 -9.29 3.43
C LEU A 135 18.76 -9.35 4.89
N ALA A 136 18.07 -10.44 5.26
CA ALA A 136 17.56 -10.60 6.62
C ALA A 136 18.67 -10.61 7.68
N ILE A 137 19.73 -11.37 7.46
CA ILE A 137 20.87 -11.42 8.36
C ILE A 137 21.65 -10.09 8.36
N GLN A 138 21.87 -9.49 7.17
CA GLN A 138 22.59 -8.23 7.06
C GLN A 138 21.90 -7.08 7.79
N ILE A 139 20.58 -7.00 7.71
CA ILE A 139 19.79 -5.89 8.27
C ILE A 139 19.35 -6.16 9.70
N GLY A 140 18.92 -7.38 9.99
CA GLY A 140 18.42 -7.77 11.33
C GLY A 140 19.50 -8.25 12.28
N GLY A 141 20.66 -8.67 11.77
CA GLY A 141 21.71 -9.35 12.54
C GLY A 141 21.35 -10.81 12.89
N SER A 142 20.09 -11.19 12.84
CA SER A 142 19.57 -12.56 12.92
C SER A 142 18.21 -12.65 12.22
N PHE A 143 17.78 -13.87 11.92
CA PHE A 143 16.46 -14.10 11.33
C PHE A 143 15.33 -13.65 12.26
N GLU A 144 15.42 -13.96 13.56
CA GLU A 144 14.39 -13.61 14.56
C GLU A 144 14.21 -12.09 14.64
N ASN A 145 15.30 -11.34 14.73
CA ASN A 145 15.24 -9.88 14.76
C ASN A 145 14.65 -9.33 13.48
N PHE A 146 15.00 -9.89 12.32
CA PHE A 146 14.46 -9.43 11.05
C PHE A 146 12.97 -9.71 10.94
N TYR A 147 12.49 -10.88 11.38
CA TYR A 147 11.06 -11.20 11.41
C TYR A 147 10.30 -10.27 12.36
N GLN A 148 10.91 -9.88 13.48
CA GLN A 148 10.32 -8.86 14.35
C GLN A 148 10.20 -7.51 13.61
N MET A 149 11.25 -7.07 12.90
CA MET A 149 11.21 -5.84 12.09
C MET A 149 10.12 -5.90 11.02
N MET A 150 9.92 -7.05 10.36
CA MET A 150 8.84 -7.24 9.38
C MET A 150 7.46 -7.07 10.02
N ASN A 151 7.24 -7.65 11.19
CA ASN A 151 5.96 -7.56 11.91
C ASN A 151 5.71 -6.17 12.49
N ASP A 152 6.76 -5.48 12.96
CA ASP A 152 6.65 -4.09 13.42
C ASP A 152 6.29 -3.16 12.25
N LYS A 153 6.91 -3.36 11.08
CA LYS A 153 6.55 -2.62 9.85
C LYS A 153 5.12 -2.94 9.40
N ALA A 154 4.69 -4.20 9.47
CA ALA A 154 3.31 -4.58 9.17
C ALA A 154 2.32 -3.81 10.07
N THR A 155 2.58 -3.74 11.37
CA THR A 155 1.78 -2.95 12.33
C THR A 155 1.77 -1.46 11.96
N GLN A 156 2.93 -0.87 11.60
CA GLN A 156 3.00 0.53 11.17
C GLN A 156 2.17 0.82 9.91
N LEU A 157 2.06 -0.16 9.02
CA LEU A 157 1.29 -0.05 7.78
C LEU A 157 -0.19 -0.40 7.94
N GLY A 158 -0.64 -0.78 9.14
CA GLY A 158 -2.01 -1.23 9.40
C GLY A 158 -2.33 -2.57 8.71
N MET A 159 -1.33 -3.47 8.62
CA MET A 159 -1.48 -4.83 8.11
C MET A 159 -1.90 -5.76 9.26
N ASP A 160 -3.11 -5.53 9.77
CA ASP A 160 -3.58 -6.12 11.04
C ASP A 160 -3.84 -7.63 10.95
N HIS A 161 -3.90 -8.18 9.73
CA HIS A 161 -4.10 -9.60 9.45
C HIS A 161 -2.85 -10.26 8.85
N THR A 162 -1.65 -9.80 9.25
CA THR A 162 -0.38 -10.29 8.71
C THR A 162 0.60 -10.70 9.79
N VAL A 163 1.21 -11.87 9.62
CA VAL A 163 2.33 -12.36 10.44
C VAL A 163 3.41 -12.91 9.52
N PHE A 164 4.61 -12.37 9.63
CA PHE A 164 5.80 -12.85 8.93
C PHE A 164 6.66 -13.74 9.84
N LYS A 165 7.08 -14.91 9.32
CA LYS A 165 7.99 -15.86 9.98
C LYS A 165 9.10 -16.35 9.05
N SER A 166 9.25 -15.73 7.89
CA SER A 166 10.36 -15.95 6.96
C SER A 166 10.61 -14.70 6.13
N ALA A 167 11.84 -14.50 5.70
CA ALA A 167 12.20 -13.39 4.80
C ALA A 167 11.83 -13.67 3.33
N HIS A 168 11.64 -14.94 2.96
CA HIS A 168 11.46 -15.40 1.59
C HIS A 168 10.04 -15.86 1.24
N GLY A 169 9.20 -16.17 2.25
CA GLY A 169 7.78 -16.49 2.06
C GLY A 169 7.48 -17.96 1.75
N LEU A 170 8.41 -18.89 1.95
CA LEU A 170 8.05 -20.32 2.01
C LEU A 170 7.13 -20.56 3.20
N ASP A 171 6.26 -21.55 3.08
CA ASP A 171 5.24 -21.82 4.08
C ASP A 171 5.86 -22.14 5.46
N ARG A 172 5.40 -21.42 6.47
CA ARG A 172 5.78 -21.60 7.89
C ARG A 172 4.51 -21.59 8.73
N GLU A 173 4.47 -22.42 9.76
CA GLU A 173 3.33 -22.46 10.68
C GLU A 173 3.10 -21.10 11.31
N GLY A 174 1.86 -20.59 11.19
CA GLY A 174 1.45 -19.28 11.68
C GLY A 174 1.98 -18.09 10.89
N GLN A 175 2.49 -18.28 9.66
CA GLN A 175 2.74 -17.22 8.70
C GLN A 175 1.53 -17.07 7.77
N TYR A 176 0.99 -15.86 7.70
CA TYR A 176 -0.15 -15.55 6.85
C TYR A 176 -0.20 -14.04 6.54
N SER A 177 -1.00 -13.68 5.56
CA SER A 177 -1.37 -12.30 5.25
C SER A 177 -2.75 -12.28 4.57
N THR A 178 -3.17 -11.13 4.06
CA THR A 178 -4.35 -10.96 3.21
C THR A 178 -3.97 -10.20 1.95
N VAL A 179 -4.76 -10.30 0.88
CA VAL A 179 -4.49 -9.50 -0.33
C VAL A 179 -4.68 -8.00 -0.06
N GLU A 180 -5.53 -7.62 0.90
CA GLU A 180 -5.68 -6.24 1.35
C GLU A 180 -4.40 -5.74 2.02
N ASP A 181 -3.85 -6.48 2.98
CA ASP A 181 -2.62 -6.08 3.67
C ASP A 181 -1.42 -6.01 2.73
N VAL A 182 -1.29 -6.98 1.81
CA VAL A 182 -0.26 -6.93 0.76
C VAL A 182 -0.42 -5.70 -0.14
N SER A 183 -1.65 -5.27 -0.42
CA SER A 183 -1.89 -4.04 -1.19
C SER A 183 -1.47 -2.77 -0.46
N LYS A 184 -1.67 -2.72 0.88
CA LYS A 184 -1.15 -1.62 1.74
C LYS A 184 0.38 -1.56 1.70
N LEU A 185 1.03 -2.73 1.80
CA LEU A 185 2.48 -2.83 1.68
C LEU A 185 2.97 -2.30 0.32
N LEU A 186 2.39 -2.79 -0.78
CA LEU A 186 2.82 -2.38 -2.12
C LEU A 186 2.58 -0.89 -2.34
N ARG A 187 1.42 -0.35 -1.93
CA ARG A 187 1.10 1.07 -2.03
C ARG A 187 2.08 1.96 -1.28
N TYR A 188 2.51 1.55 -0.10
CA TYR A 188 3.54 2.26 0.67
C TYR A 188 4.91 2.15 0.00
N ALA A 189 5.31 0.94 -0.39
CA ALA A 189 6.63 0.67 -0.96
C ALA A 189 6.87 1.41 -2.29
N LEU A 190 5.85 1.56 -3.13
CA LEU A 190 5.94 2.30 -4.39
C LEU A 190 6.20 3.81 -4.21
N GLN A 191 6.05 4.37 -3.01
CA GLN A 191 6.45 5.75 -2.71
C GLN A 191 7.98 5.88 -2.60
N ASN A 192 8.70 4.78 -2.38
CA ASN A 192 10.16 4.76 -2.38
C ASN A 192 10.67 4.57 -3.82
N PRO A 193 11.42 5.56 -4.38
CA PRO A 193 11.88 5.49 -5.78
C PRO A 193 12.78 4.28 -6.06
N THR A 194 13.63 3.89 -5.11
CA THR A 194 14.52 2.73 -5.25
C THR A 194 13.74 1.42 -5.28
N PHE A 195 12.75 1.27 -4.41
CA PHE A 195 11.86 0.11 -4.45
C PHE A 195 11.12 0.03 -5.79
N LYS A 196 10.55 1.15 -6.22
CA LYS A 196 9.82 1.25 -7.49
C LYS A 196 10.70 0.86 -8.67
N GLU A 197 11.94 1.36 -8.72
CA GLU A 197 12.92 1.02 -9.75
C GLU A 197 13.20 -0.50 -9.77
N ILE A 198 13.56 -1.09 -8.62
CA ILE A 198 13.87 -2.52 -8.51
C ILE A 198 12.70 -3.39 -8.99
N PHE A 199 11.47 -3.11 -8.52
CA PHE A 199 10.28 -3.89 -8.87
C PHE A 199 9.76 -3.66 -10.29
N SER A 200 10.27 -2.63 -10.99
CA SER A 200 9.98 -2.38 -12.41
C SER A 200 11.03 -2.92 -13.35
N THR A 201 12.15 -3.42 -12.81
CA THR A 201 13.27 -3.89 -13.60
C THR A 201 12.97 -5.28 -14.18
N LYS A 202 13.17 -5.43 -15.49
CA LYS A 202 12.96 -6.70 -16.20
C LYS A 202 14.16 -7.62 -16.09
N GLU A 203 15.36 -7.03 -16.22
CA GLU A 203 16.63 -7.74 -16.20
C GLU A 203 17.68 -6.91 -15.47
N HIS A 204 18.53 -7.59 -14.70
CA HIS A 204 19.67 -6.98 -14.01
C HIS A 204 20.82 -7.98 -14.00
N THR A 205 22.04 -7.51 -14.11
CA THR A 205 23.23 -8.35 -13.87
C THR A 205 23.94 -7.80 -12.64
N THR A 206 24.17 -8.66 -11.64
CA THR A 206 24.87 -8.27 -10.41
C THR A 206 26.29 -7.85 -10.70
N GLN A 207 26.91 -7.17 -9.75
CA GLN A 207 28.35 -6.96 -9.83
C GLN A 207 29.10 -8.29 -9.88
N ALA A 208 30.29 -8.26 -10.52
CA ALA A 208 31.17 -9.43 -10.55
C ALA A 208 31.64 -9.81 -9.14
N THR A 209 31.68 -11.11 -8.85
CA THR A 209 32.16 -11.68 -7.60
C THR A 209 33.29 -12.68 -7.86
N THR A 210 33.87 -13.25 -6.80
CA THR A 210 34.90 -14.28 -6.96
C THR A 210 34.42 -15.53 -7.69
N TYR A 211 33.16 -15.92 -7.44
CA TYR A 211 32.56 -17.12 -8.03
C TYR A 211 31.82 -16.80 -9.34
N TYR A 212 31.40 -15.57 -9.54
CA TYR A 212 30.69 -15.10 -10.73
C TYR A 212 31.42 -13.90 -11.35
N PRO A 213 32.51 -14.11 -12.08
CA PRO A 213 33.35 -13.01 -12.60
C PRO A 213 32.65 -12.11 -13.63
N PHE A 214 31.50 -12.52 -14.15
CA PHE A 214 30.65 -11.73 -15.05
C PHE A 214 29.34 -11.26 -14.38
N GLY A 215 29.20 -11.45 -13.07
CA GLY A 215 27.95 -11.23 -12.32
C GLY A 215 26.95 -12.37 -12.56
N ILE A 216 25.83 -12.29 -11.84
CA ILE A 216 24.69 -13.23 -11.96
C ILE A 216 23.61 -12.54 -12.79
N PRO A 217 23.18 -13.08 -13.94
CA PRO A 217 22.07 -12.54 -14.70
C PRO A 217 20.74 -12.85 -13.97
N LEU A 218 19.99 -11.81 -13.68
CA LEU A 218 18.69 -11.89 -13.01
C LEU A 218 17.61 -11.49 -14.01
N VAL A 219 16.57 -12.31 -14.16
CA VAL A 219 15.43 -12.07 -15.07
C VAL A 219 14.13 -12.11 -14.26
N SER A 220 13.28 -11.15 -14.49
CA SER A 220 11.99 -11.08 -13.80
C SER A 220 11.07 -12.23 -14.21
N THR A 221 10.55 -12.91 -13.19
CA THR A 221 9.60 -14.02 -13.38
C THR A 221 8.32 -13.60 -14.11
N ILE A 222 7.89 -12.35 -13.96
CA ILE A 222 6.69 -11.83 -14.64
C ILE A 222 6.92 -11.84 -16.15
N TRP A 223 7.97 -11.14 -16.63
CA TRP A 223 8.18 -10.98 -18.07
C TRP A 223 8.70 -12.27 -18.72
N ALA A 224 9.56 -13.03 -18.04
CA ALA A 224 10.01 -14.31 -18.56
C ALA A 224 8.86 -15.29 -18.83
N TYR A 225 7.88 -15.35 -17.91
CA TYR A 225 6.71 -16.19 -18.11
C TYR A 225 5.67 -15.56 -19.05
N ALA A 226 5.53 -14.23 -19.05
CA ALA A 226 4.66 -13.57 -20.02
C ALA A 226 5.10 -13.85 -21.45
N ASP A 227 6.40 -13.73 -21.74
CA ASP A 227 6.97 -14.03 -23.05
C ASP A 227 6.80 -15.52 -23.40
N THR A 228 7.05 -16.41 -22.44
CA THR A 228 6.94 -17.86 -22.65
C THR A 228 5.53 -18.31 -22.98
N TYR A 229 4.52 -17.72 -22.31
CA TYR A 229 3.11 -18.12 -22.44
C TYR A 229 2.29 -17.17 -23.32
N GLY A 230 2.88 -16.11 -23.86
CA GLY A 230 2.25 -15.17 -24.79
C GLY A 230 1.24 -14.23 -24.16
N TYR A 231 1.46 -13.81 -22.90
CA TYR A 231 0.60 -12.83 -22.24
C TYR A 231 0.96 -11.39 -22.64
N ASP A 232 -0.05 -10.61 -22.99
CA ASP A 232 0.11 -9.15 -23.17
C ASP A 232 -0.06 -8.43 -21.83
N LEU A 233 1.08 -8.00 -21.26
CA LEU A 233 1.17 -7.23 -20.02
C LEU A 233 1.76 -5.84 -20.27
N ALA A 234 1.53 -5.24 -21.44
CA ALA A 234 2.14 -3.96 -21.83
C ALA A 234 1.87 -2.83 -20.83
N ASN A 235 0.72 -2.81 -20.17
CA ASN A 235 0.35 -1.81 -19.16
C ASN A 235 0.90 -2.11 -17.76
N LEU A 236 1.45 -3.31 -17.53
CA LEU A 236 2.05 -3.68 -16.25
C LEU A 236 3.43 -3.04 -16.13
N SER A 237 3.62 -2.26 -15.08
CA SER A 237 4.84 -1.46 -14.88
C SER A 237 5.87 -2.14 -13.98
N GLY A 238 5.42 -3.05 -13.11
CA GLY A 238 6.30 -3.79 -12.22
C GLY A 238 5.51 -4.65 -11.24
N GLY A 239 6.18 -5.57 -10.57
CA GLY A 239 5.50 -6.43 -9.60
C GLY A 239 6.32 -7.63 -9.13
N LYS A 240 5.64 -8.52 -8.41
CA LYS A 240 6.20 -9.73 -7.81
C LYS A 240 5.27 -10.91 -7.95
N THR A 241 5.78 -12.06 -8.40
CA THR A 241 5.05 -13.33 -8.36
C THR A 241 5.35 -14.10 -7.08
N GLY A 242 4.46 -15.00 -6.70
CA GLY A 242 4.64 -15.97 -5.63
C GLY A 242 4.01 -17.30 -5.97
N TYR A 243 4.59 -18.37 -5.42
CA TYR A 243 4.04 -19.72 -5.50
C TYR A 243 4.52 -20.58 -4.34
N THR A 244 3.59 -21.21 -3.67
CA THR A 244 3.79 -22.43 -2.85
C THR A 244 2.58 -23.34 -3.07
N LEU A 245 2.67 -24.58 -2.60
CA LEU A 245 1.51 -25.49 -2.67
C LEU A 245 0.31 -24.96 -1.87
N GLN A 246 0.55 -24.27 -0.76
CA GLN A 246 -0.50 -23.69 0.09
C GLN A 246 -1.06 -22.40 -0.49
N ALA A 247 -0.21 -21.54 -1.04
CA ALA A 247 -0.62 -20.23 -1.56
C ALA A 247 -1.30 -20.32 -2.93
N GLY A 248 -1.06 -21.37 -3.70
CA GLY A 248 -1.32 -21.34 -5.13
C GLY A 248 -0.42 -20.33 -5.85
N ARG A 249 -0.77 -19.93 -7.06
CA ARG A 249 -0.07 -18.84 -7.76
C ARG A 249 -0.57 -17.49 -7.29
N CYS A 250 0.36 -16.60 -6.95
CA CYS A 250 0.09 -15.25 -6.49
C CYS A 250 0.79 -14.22 -7.38
N ILE A 251 0.24 -13.02 -7.48
CA ILE A 251 0.94 -11.87 -8.05
C ILE A 251 0.50 -10.58 -7.35
N ALA A 252 1.46 -9.70 -7.09
CA ALA A 252 1.23 -8.32 -6.72
C ALA A 252 1.91 -7.43 -7.75
N TYR A 253 1.19 -6.49 -8.35
CA TYR A 253 1.73 -5.63 -9.39
C TYR A 253 1.17 -4.22 -9.35
N TRP A 254 1.84 -3.31 -10.02
CA TRP A 254 1.33 -1.99 -10.33
C TRP A 254 1.32 -1.78 -11.84
N ALA A 255 0.36 -1.02 -12.30
CA ALA A 255 0.10 -0.79 -13.71
C ALA A 255 -0.39 0.64 -13.95
N THR A 256 -0.23 1.16 -15.17
CA THR A 256 -0.84 2.41 -15.59
C THR A 256 -1.76 2.14 -16.78
N VAL A 257 -3.05 2.42 -16.60
CA VAL A 257 -4.10 2.23 -17.63
C VAL A 257 -4.91 3.51 -17.70
N ASN A 258 -4.97 4.16 -18.87
CA ASN A 258 -5.78 5.39 -19.10
C ASN A 258 -5.58 6.46 -17.99
N ASP A 259 -4.34 6.76 -17.62
CA ASP A 259 -3.97 7.71 -16.54
C ASP A 259 -4.38 7.26 -15.12
N MET A 260 -4.87 6.04 -14.96
CA MET A 260 -5.12 5.41 -13.66
C MET A 260 -3.86 4.65 -13.22
N ASN A 261 -3.42 4.88 -11.98
CA ASN A 261 -2.35 4.14 -11.33
C ASN A 261 -2.95 3.00 -10.51
N ILE A 262 -2.89 1.78 -11.00
CA ILE A 262 -3.54 0.62 -10.42
C ILE A 262 -2.55 -0.20 -9.61
N ILE A 263 -2.94 -0.61 -8.41
CA ILE A 263 -2.31 -1.69 -7.65
C ILE A 263 -3.27 -2.88 -7.68
N ALA A 264 -2.70 -4.06 -7.92
CA ALA A 264 -3.43 -5.32 -7.87
C ALA A 264 -2.66 -6.36 -7.06
N VAL A 265 -3.40 -7.11 -6.26
CA VAL A 265 -2.88 -8.30 -5.55
C VAL A 265 -3.86 -9.42 -5.76
N THR A 266 -3.39 -10.53 -6.29
CA THR A 266 -4.20 -11.74 -6.46
C THR A 266 -3.46 -12.95 -5.86
N ALA A 267 -4.21 -13.89 -5.28
CA ALA A 267 -3.67 -15.08 -4.65
C ALA A 267 -4.63 -16.27 -4.78
N GLY A 268 -4.12 -17.47 -4.53
CA GLY A 268 -4.90 -18.70 -4.61
C GLY A 268 -5.26 -19.11 -6.04
N ALA A 269 -4.55 -18.61 -7.07
CA ALA A 269 -4.82 -19.01 -8.43
C ALA A 269 -4.43 -20.47 -8.65
N SER A 270 -5.31 -21.23 -9.34
CA SER A 270 -5.16 -22.66 -9.57
C SER A 270 -3.89 -22.98 -10.35
N THR A 271 -3.24 -24.07 -9.96
CA THR A 271 -2.08 -24.66 -10.67
C THR A 271 -2.48 -25.83 -11.59
N ASN A 272 -3.74 -26.26 -11.54
CA ASN A 272 -4.26 -27.38 -12.31
C ASN A 272 -4.74 -26.97 -13.72
N VAL A 273 -4.14 -25.92 -14.27
CA VAL A 273 -4.42 -25.39 -15.60
C VAL A 273 -3.12 -25.29 -16.40
N GLU A 274 -3.18 -25.50 -17.70
CA GLU A 274 -2.02 -25.40 -18.59
C GLU A 274 -1.42 -23.98 -18.65
N GLN A 275 -2.23 -22.97 -18.31
CA GLN A 275 -1.85 -21.57 -18.35
C GLN A 275 -1.15 -21.14 -17.04
N TYR A 276 -0.33 -20.10 -17.12
CA TYR A 276 0.24 -19.45 -15.95
C TYR A 276 -0.82 -18.52 -15.30
N SER A 277 -1.69 -19.11 -14.48
CA SER A 277 -3.00 -18.58 -14.10
C SER A 277 -2.98 -17.18 -13.47
N ASN A 278 -1.99 -16.84 -12.63
CA ASN A 278 -1.87 -15.51 -12.06
C ASN A 278 -1.52 -14.42 -13.11
N LEU A 279 -0.78 -14.75 -14.18
CA LEU A 279 -0.51 -13.83 -15.29
C LEU A 279 -1.71 -13.70 -16.22
N SER A 280 -2.45 -14.80 -16.43
CA SER A 280 -3.74 -14.78 -17.11
C SER A 280 -4.73 -13.86 -16.41
N ASP A 281 -4.79 -13.92 -15.07
CA ASP A 281 -5.61 -13.03 -14.25
C ASP A 281 -5.20 -11.56 -14.42
N ALA A 282 -3.88 -11.28 -14.41
CA ALA A 282 -3.37 -9.93 -14.62
C ALA A 282 -3.78 -9.39 -16.01
N GLN A 283 -3.60 -10.17 -17.07
CA GLN A 283 -4.02 -9.78 -18.43
C GLN A 283 -5.53 -9.53 -18.51
N THR A 284 -6.34 -10.41 -17.91
CA THR A 284 -7.80 -10.28 -17.90
C THR A 284 -8.24 -8.98 -17.23
N ALA A 285 -7.68 -8.68 -16.05
CA ALA A 285 -7.97 -7.46 -15.32
C ALA A 285 -7.53 -6.20 -16.07
N LEU A 286 -6.31 -6.18 -16.61
CA LEU A 286 -5.78 -5.05 -17.38
C LEU A 286 -6.61 -4.78 -18.63
N THR A 287 -7.07 -5.84 -19.31
CA THR A 287 -7.96 -5.72 -20.47
C THR A 287 -9.31 -5.12 -20.08
N SER A 288 -9.88 -5.55 -18.95
CA SER A 288 -11.14 -4.99 -18.43
C SER A 288 -11.02 -3.52 -18.06
N LEU A 289 -9.91 -3.14 -17.42
CA LEU A 289 -9.60 -1.76 -17.04
C LEU A 289 -9.38 -0.82 -18.23
N ALA A 290 -9.13 -1.33 -19.43
CA ALA A 290 -8.96 -0.50 -20.63
C ALA A 290 -10.20 0.34 -20.97
N SER A 291 -11.40 -0.06 -20.53
CA SER A 291 -12.65 0.70 -20.69
C SER A 291 -12.93 1.69 -19.55
N TRP A 292 -12.07 1.78 -18.55
CA TRP A 292 -12.25 2.65 -17.39
C TRP A 292 -11.56 3.99 -17.60
N HIS A 293 -12.07 5.02 -16.91
CA HIS A 293 -11.54 6.37 -17.00
C HIS A 293 -11.59 7.06 -15.64
N LYS A 294 -10.63 7.96 -15.40
CA LYS A 294 -10.64 8.86 -14.26
C LYS A 294 -11.69 9.95 -14.47
N LYS A 295 -12.75 9.98 -13.63
CA LYS A 295 -13.81 10.99 -13.66
C LYS A 295 -13.71 11.92 -12.46
N THR A 296 -13.74 13.24 -12.68
CA THR A 296 -13.88 14.21 -11.59
C THR A 296 -15.34 14.29 -11.19
N ILE A 297 -15.65 13.82 -9.97
CA ILE A 297 -17.03 13.82 -9.43
C ILE A 297 -17.35 15.13 -8.71
N LEU A 298 -16.39 15.67 -7.96
CA LEU A 298 -16.51 16.94 -7.26
C LEU A 298 -15.26 17.77 -7.52
N LYS A 299 -15.48 19.07 -7.79
CA LYS A 299 -14.38 20.02 -7.99
C LYS A 299 -14.09 20.79 -6.71
N LYS A 300 -12.89 21.31 -6.60
CA LYS A 300 -12.51 22.23 -5.54
C LYS A 300 -13.50 23.40 -5.47
N ASN A 301 -13.96 23.71 -4.27
CA ASN A 301 -14.97 24.70 -3.91
C ASN A 301 -16.43 24.31 -4.24
N ASP A 302 -16.71 23.14 -4.76
CA ASP A 302 -18.09 22.66 -4.85
C ASP A 302 -18.71 22.60 -3.45
N VAL A 303 -19.95 23.09 -3.34
CA VAL A 303 -20.73 23.06 -2.09
C VAL A 303 -21.48 21.74 -2.05
N VAL A 304 -21.05 20.86 -1.16
CA VAL A 304 -21.62 19.50 -1.04
C VAL A 304 -22.70 19.42 0.04
N SER A 305 -22.75 20.38 0.94
CA SER A 305 -23.82 20.51 1.95
C SER A 305 -23.81 21.91 2.55
N THR A 306 -24.88 22.23 3.29
CA THR A 306 -25.00 23.49 4.05
C THR A 306 -25.44 23.18 5.46
N ILE A 307 -24.74 23.73 6.45
CA ILE A 307 -24.99 23.54 7.87
C ILE A 307 -25.66 24.77 8.42
N GLU A 308 -26.80 24.62 9.08
CA GLU A 308 -27.40 25.71 9.89
C GLU A 308 -26.64 25.83 11.22
N TYR A 309 -25.96 26.95 11.39
CA TYR A 309 -25.21 27.28 12.58
C TYR A 309 -26.00 28.29 13.44
N LYS A 310 -26.25 27.94 14.71
CA LYS A 310 -26.93 28.83 15.68
C LYS A 310 -25.97 29.26 16.78
N SER A 311 -25.65 30.55 16.83
CA SER A 311 -25.03 31.18 17.97
C SER A 311 -26.06 31.93 18.81
N PHE A 312 -25.64 32.46 19.97
CA PHE A 312 -26.53 33.24 20.86
C PHE A 312 -27.20 34.42 20.15
N MET A 313 -26.55 35.05 19.19
CA MET A 313 -26.99 36.28 18.54
C MET A 313 -27.28 36.10 17.04
N HIS A 314 -26.87 35.01 16.42
CA HIS A 314 -26.93 34.85 14.97
C HIS A 314 -27.26 33.41 14.57
N THR A 315 -28.05 33.31 13.53
CA THR A 315 -28.16 32.07 12.74
C THR A 315 -27.46 32.31 11.41
N ALA A 316 -26.57 31.44 11.01
CA ALA A 316 -25.85 31.50 9.74
C ALA A 316 -25.88 30.16 9.05
N ASN A 317 -25.89 30.20 7.74
CA ASN A 317 -25.65 29.01 6.92
C ASN A 317 -24.17 28.95 6.54
N ILE A 318 -23.55 27.83 6.77
CA ILE A 318 -22.15 27.56 6.45
C ILE A 318 -22.10 26.52 5.35
N ASP A 319 -21.54 26.91 4.21
CA ASP A 319 -21.32 25.98 3.10
C ASP A 319 -20.16 25.05 3.41
N VAL A 320 -20.40 23.77 3.29
CA VAL A 320 -19.36 22.72 3.32
C VAL A 320 -18.79 22.56 1.92
N LYS A 321 -17.54 23.00 1.74
CA LYS A 321 -16.87 23.03 0.44
C LYS A 321 -15.77 22.00 0.35
N ILE A 322 -15.58 21.47 -0.84
CA ILE A 322 -14.49 20.57 -1.18
C ILE A 322 -13.18 21.36 -1.28
N ASP A 323 -12.12 20.91 -0.62
CA ASP A 323 -10.80 21.55 -0.56
C ASP A 323 -9.92 21.25 -1.79
N LYS A 324 -10.16 20.10 -2.43
CA LYS A 324 -9.49 19.64 -3.66
C LYS A 324 -10.44 18.78 -4.47
N ASP A 325 -10.16 18.67 -5.77
CA ASP A 325 -10.92 17.80 -6.66
C ASP A 325 -10.98 16.36 -6.13
N ILE A 326 -12.15 15.72 -6.24
CA ILE A 326 -12.34 14.31 -5.97
C ILE A 326 -12.57 13.62 -7.31
N THR A 327 -11.59 12.81 -7.70
CA THR A 327 -11.62 11.99 -8.91
C THR A 327 -11.74 10.52 -8.52
N LEU A 328 -12.54 9.78 -9.26
CA LEU A 328 -12.73 8.34 -9.10
C LEU A 328 -12.51 7.63 -10.43
N ASP A 329 -11.99 6.42 -10.36
CA ASP A 329 -11.85 5.53 -11.51
C ASP A 329 -13.14 4.74 -11.69
N LEU A 330 -13.76 4.87 -12.86
CA LEU A 330 -15.06 4.31 -13.17
C LEU A 330 -15.10 3.74 -14.59
N PRO A 331 -15.88 2.67 -14.83
CA PRO A 331 -16.25 2.29 -16.20
C PRO A 331 -16.87 3.45 -16.95
N ALA A 332 -16.69 3.50 -18.27
CA ALA A 332 -17.10 4.65 -19.09
C ALA A 332 -18.59 4.97 -19.00
N ASP A 333 -19.42 3.97 -18.88
CA ASP A 333 -20.90 4.01 -18.90
C ASP A 333 -21.53 4.06 -17.49
N VAL A 334 -20.71 4.07 -16.42
CA VAL A 334 -21.21 4.09 -15.04
C VAL A 334 -21.32 5.52 -14.52
N GLU A 335 -22.50 5.83 -13.96
CA GLU A 335 -22.73 7.08 -13.23
C GLU A 335 -22.47 6.90 -11.73
N CYS A 336 -21.88 7.94 -11.13
CA CYS A 336 -21.62 8.00 -9.70
C CYS A 336 -22.47 9.08 -9.06
N THR A 337 -23.11 8.74 -7.95
CA THR A 337 -23.80 9.66 -7.05
C THR A 337 -23.06 9.76 -5.74
N TYR A 338 -23.38 10.77 -4.91
CA TYR A 338 -22.78 10.89 -3.59
C TYR A 338 -23.80 11.35 -2.56
N GLU A 339 -23.56 10.94 -1.31
CA GLU A 339 -24.28 11.41 -0.12
C GLU A 339 -23.29 11.95 0.91
N VAL A 340 -23.72 12.97 1.67
CA VAL A 340 -22.90 13.60 2.69
C VAL A 340 -23.55 13.36 4.05
N ASP A 341 -22.86 12.63 4.90
CA ASP A 341 -23.26 12.41 6.28
C ASP A 341 -22.58 13.45 7.18
N LEU A 342 -23.40 14.34 7.70
CA LEU A 342 -23.00 15.33 8.71
C LEU A 342 -24.23 15.80 9.50
N PRO A 343 -24.05 16.23 10.75
CA PRO A 343 -25.13 16.84 11.52
C PRO A 343 -25.64 18.09 10.82
N LYS A 344 -26.95 18.20 10.58
CA LYS A 344 -27.55 19.34 9.88
C LYS A 344 -27.65 20.62 10.73
N LYS A 345 -27.51 20.49 12.06
CA LYS A 345 -27.60 21.61 13.02
C LYS A 345 -26.51 21.51 14.06
N PHE A 346 -25.82 22.61 14.28
CA PHE A 346 -24.77 22.71 15.28
C PHE A 346 -25.12 23.78 16.30
N SER A 347 -24.94 23.46 17.59
CA SER A 347 -24.94 24.48 18.65
C SER A 347 -23.52 25.00 18.85
N ALA A 348 -23.42 26.20 19.42
CA ALA A 348 -22.14 26.83 19.71
C ALA A 348 -21.23 26.05 20.68
N GLU A 349 -21.70 24.97 21.28
CA GLU A 349 -20.94 24.06 22.16
C GLU A 349 -19.87 23.26 21.42
N LEU A 350 -19.91 23.22 20.07
CA LEU A 350 -19.00 22.46 19.24
C LEU A 350 -17.84 23.31 18.67
N TYR A 351 -17.62 24.51 19.17
CA TYR A 351 -16.63 25.46 18.63
C TYR A 351 -15.17 24.97 18.56
N ASP A 352 -14.78 24.13 19.46
CA ASP A 352 -13.39 23.65 19.54
C ASP A 352 -13.23 22.21 18.98
N GLN A 353 -14.27 21.66 18.34
CA GLN A 353 -14.20 20.33 17.76
C GLN A 353 -14.00 20.39 16.24
N ASN A 354 -13.02 19.66 15.74
CA ASN A 354 -12.90 19.35 14.33
C ASN A 354 -14.09 18.46 13.94
N ILE A 355 -15.09 19.06 13.27
CA ILE A 355 -16.22 18.31 12.76
C ILE A 355 -15.77 17.59 11.51
N GLN A 356 -16.06 16.31 11.45
CA GLN A 356 -15.81 15.50 10.26
C GLN A 356 -17.13 15.21 9.56
N ALA A 357 -17.14 15.37 8.24
CA ALA A 357 -18.20 14.91 7.36
C ALA A 357 -17.68 13.73 6.55
N THR A 358 -18.53 12.74 6.34
CA THR A 358 -18.24 11.61 5.46
C THR A 358 -19.03 11.77 4.17
N ILE A 359 -18.32 11.76 3.04
CA ILE A 359 -18.92 11.71 1.71
C ILE A 359 -18.84 10.27 1.23
N THR A 360 -19.99 9.67 0.97
CA THR A 360 -20.10 8.32 0.44
C THR A 360 -20.46 8.39 -1.03
N PHE A 361 -19.62 7.80 -1.89
CA PHE A 361 -19.82 7.72 -3.34
C PHE A 361 -20.39 6.36 -3.69
N THR A 362 -21.42 6.37 -4.52
CA THR A 362 -22.20 5.17 -4.88
C THR A 362 -22.33 5.08 -6.39
N ALA A 363 -22.09 3.89 -6.92
CA ALA A 363 -22.36 3.52 -8.31
C ALA A 363 -23.06 2.15 -8.33
N ASP A 364 -24.03 1.96 -9.21
CA ASP A 364 -24.85 0.73 -9.31
C ASP A 364 -25.41 0.25 -7.95
N ASN A 365 -25.84 1.21 -7.11
CA ASN A 365 -26.34 0.98 -5.74
C ASN A 365 -25.32 0.36 -4.77
N LYS A 366 -24.04 0.43 -5.08
CA LYS A 366 -22.94 -0.03 -4.21
C LYS A 366 -22.04 1.14 -3.82
N THR A 367 -21.59 1.16 -2.59
CA THR A 367 -20.56 2.11 -2.14
C THR A 367 -19.24 1.77 -2.81
N ILE A 368 -18.67 2.73 -3.55
CA ILE A 368 -17.41 2.55 -4.29
C ILE A 368 -16.25 3.32 -3.68
N TYR A 369 -16.56 4.36 -2.88
CA TYR A 369 -15.53 5.16 -2.19
C TYR A 369 -16.16 5.97 -1.06
N THR A 370 -15.40 6.19 0.00
CA THR A 370 -15.75 7.11 1.08
C THR A 370 -14.62 8.10 1.34
N LYS A 371 -14.98 9.36 1.59
CA LYS A 371 -14.04 10.44 1.88
C LYS A 371 -14.46 11.19 3.11
N THR A 372 -13.58 11.25 4.11
CA THR A 372 -13.77 12.12 5.28
C THR A 372 -13.15 13.48 5.00
N ILE A 373 -13.91 14.54 5.27
CA ILE A 373 -13.46 15.92 5.19
C ILE A 373 -13.60 16.61 6.55
N SER A 374 -12.64 17.43 6.92
CA SER A 374 -12.69 18.22 8.15
C SER A 374 -13.36 19.57 7.88
N ILE A 375 -14.31 19.95 8.72
CA ILE A 375 -15.04 21.20 8.62
C ILE A 375 -14.58 22.13 9.75
N THR A 376 -14.08 23.30 9.40
CA THR A 376 -13.72 24.33 10.36
C THR A 376 -14.91 25.28 10.53
N LEU A 377 -15.51 25.30 11.71
CA LEU A 377 -16.55 26.26 12.02
C LEU A 377 -15.95 27.66 12.29
N PRO A 378 -16.63 28.74 11.88
CA PRO A 378 -16.18 30.09 12.18
C PRO A 378 -16.17 30.32 13.69
N GLN A 379 -15.05 30.83 14.20
CA GLN A 379 -14.95 31.18 15.62
C GLN A 379 -15.82 32.45 15.92
N GLU A 380 -16.58 32.39 17.01
CA GLU A 380 -17.22 33.60 17.54
C GLU A 380 -16.14 34.63 17.91
N LYS A 381 -16.14 35.77 17.22
CA LYS A 381 -15.16 36.85 17.45
C LYS A 381 -15.45 37.65 18.74
N ASN A 382 -16.61 37.46 19.36
CA ASN A 382 -17.04 38.28 20.49
C ASN A 382 -16.82 37.54 21.82
N ILE A 383 -15.89 38.07 22.64
CA ILE A 383 -15.58 37.56 23.98
C ILE A 383 -16.82 37.47 24.90
N PHE A 384 -17.77 38.42 24.78
CA PHE A 384 -19.01 38.38 25.54
C PHE A 384 -19.92 37.21 25.14
N GLY A 385 -20.00 36.87 23.86
CA GLY A 385 -20.73 35.69 23.38
C GLY A 385 -20.17 34.38 23.96
N ARG A 386 -18.85 34.26 24.03
CA ARG A 386 -18.18 33.08 24.64
C ARG A 386 -18.47 32.96 26.13
N ILE A 387 -18.43 34.05 26.88
CA ILE A 387 -18.75 34.09 28.35
C ILE A 387 -20.20 33.70 28.61
N ILE A 388 -21.15 34.24 27.86
CA ILE A 388 -22.57 33.92 28.01
C ILE A 388 -22.85 32.45 27.68
N LEU A 389 -22.21 31.92 26.66
CA LEU A 389 -22.32 30.51 26.27
C LEU A 389 -21.82 29.57 27.38
N HIS A 390 -20.64 29.85 27.95
CA HIS A 390 -20.13 29.12 29.11
C HIS A 390 -21.05 29.19 30.33
N LEU A 391 -21.67 30.34 30.59
CA LEU A 391 -22.62 30.50 31.70
C LEU A 391 -23.92 29.72 31.46
N GLN A 392 -24.41 29.66 30.22
CA GLN A 392 -25.62 28.90 29.89
C GLN A 392 -25.39 27.38 29.99
N ASN A 393 -24.21 26.91 29.63
CA ASN A 393 -23.82 25.47 29.77
C ASN A 393 -23.67 25.09 31.25
N PHE A 394 -23.18 26.01 32.10
CA PHE A 394 -23.06 25.82 33.54
C PHE A 394 -24.41 25.73 34.25
N ILE A 395 -25.44 26.40 33.73
CA ILE A 395 -26.79 26.42 34.29
C ILE A 395 -27.63 25.19 33.84
N LYS A 396 -27.25 24.54 32.72
CA LYS A 396 -27.99 23.39 32.17
C LYS A 396 -27.40 22.00 32.59
N GLY A 397 -26.21 21.96 33.18
CA GLY A 397 -25.58 20.77 33.77
C GLY A 397 -25.80 20.78 35.28
#